data_b63ccdbd60f6c2eec0f987fdcd549ad9
#
_entry.id   b63ccdbd60f6c2eec0f987fdcd549ad9
#
_cell.length_a   1.000
_cell.length_b   1.000
_cell.length_c   1.000
_cell.angle_alpha   90.00
_cell.angle_beta   90.00
_cell.angle_gamma   90.00
#
_symmetry.space_group_name_H-M   'P 1'
#
loop_
_entity.id
_entity.type
_entity.pdbx_description
1 polymer ?
#
loop_
_entity_poly.entity_id
_entity_poly.type
_entity_poly.pdbx_seq_one_letter_code
_entity_poly.pdbx_strand_id
1 'polypeptide(L)'
;MSGFGYNVSGFGSFPSRGSGLFAFTSATFTPGSNTGHDGPSLTEARAGLAGTGVSAWKNNTSYFNTSNGIQLWTVPANGTYQVEAWGAQGGDEYNSGRGGSGARMRGNFTFISGEVISILVGQHANLSRNGGGGGTFVYKTATSTYPLIAAGGGGGWGSSGSNASHGRTSTGGGTTYGGSYASGSGGNGGNTATNSGWGGAGSGWLTNGTSGGSYGGQSYAPRNGGTGGNQFVCGGGYGGFGGGGGGGCNGGGGGGGYSGGGCSGGGAGSYNGGTNQSNSTGVK
;
A
#
# COMPACT_ATOMS: atom_id res chain seq x y z
N MET A 1 5.27 21.78 9.01
CA MET A 1 4.43 20.67 8.50
C MET A 1 5.37 19.64 7.92
N SER A 2 5.68 18.59 8.68
CA SER A 2 6.50 17.47 8.23
C SER A 2 5.61 16.54 7.40
N GLY A 3 5.82 16.52 6.08
CA GLY A 3 5.14 15.59 5.19
C GLY A 3 5.60 14.17 5.50
N PHE A 4 4.70 13.35 6.04
CA PHE A 4 4.91 11.93 6.20
C PHE A 4 4.71 11.27 4.84
N GLY A 5 5.80 11.09 4.09
CA GLY A 5 5.80 10.30 2.86
C GLY A 5 5.96 8.82 3.20
N TYR A 6 5.02 7.99 2.77
CA TYR A 6 5.24 6.54 2.74
C TYR A 6 6.09 6.24 1.51
N ASN A 7 7.12 5.45 1.71
CA ASN A 7 8.20 5.35 0.72
C ASN A 7 8.45 3.88 0.38
N VAL A 8 8.76 3.60 -0.87
CA VAL A 8 9.70 2.54 -1.21
C VAL A 8 11.07 3.19 -1.16
N SER A 9 11.78 3.09 -0.05
CA SER A 9 13.12 3.62 0.08
C SER A 9 14.14 2.50 -0.06
N GLY A 10 15.17 2.78 -0.84
CA GLY A 10 16.38 1.99 -0.84
C GLY A 10 16.50 0.92 -1.90
N PHE A 11 16.42 1.29 -3.18
CA PHE A 11 17.13 0.50 -4.19
C PHE A 11 18.62 0.85 -4.11
N GLY A 12 19.37 0.11 -3.30
CA GLY A 12 20.83 0.16 -3.33
C GLY A 12 21.33 -0.88 -4.33
N SER A 13 22.01 -0.44 -5.38
CA SER A 13 22.72 -1.34 -6.30
C SER A 13 24.20 -1.37 -5.94
N PHE A 14 24.79 -2.56 -5.95
CA PHE A 14 26.24 -2.73 -6.04
C PHE A 14 26.57 -3.18 -7.48
N PRO A 15 26.60 -2.27 -8.48
CA PRO A 15 26.91 -2.69 -9.83
C PRO A 15 28.40 -2.97 -9.94
N SER A 16 28.74 -4.16 -10.43
CA SER A 16 29.99 -4.31 -11.18
C SER A 16 29.97 -3.29 -12.32
N ARG A 17 31.09 -2.59 -12.56
CA ARG A 17 31.28 -1.57 -13.61
C ARG A 17 30.92 -2.14 -14.98
N GLY A 18 29.67 -2.10 -15.38
CA GLY A 18 29.12 -2.42 -16.69
C GLY A 18 28.19 -1.29 -17.11
N SER A 19 28.10 -1.00 -18.40
CA SER A 19 27.27 0.03 -19.00
C SER A 19 25.78 -0.23 -18.71
N GLY A 20 25.25 0.30 -17.60
CA GLY A 20 23.82 0.31 -17.33
C GLY A 20 23.08 1.28 -18.25
N LEU A 21 21.74 1.14 -18.36
CA LEU A 21 20.89 2.03 -19.17
C LEU A 21 20.98 3.49 -18.70
N PHE A 22 21.19 3.70 -17.38
CA PHE A 22 21.40 5.00 -16.75
C PHE A 22 22.13 4.81 -15.40
N ALA A 23 22.74 5.89 -14.91
CA ALA A 23 23.39 5.87 -13.60
C ALA A 23 22.36 5.75 -12.50
N PHE A 24 22.54 4.81 -11.58
CA PHE A 24 21.63 4.53 -10.48
C PHE A 24 22.41 4.16 -9.22
N THR A 25 22.06 4.78 -8.10
CA THR A 25 22.57 4.42 -6.77
C THR A 25 21.41 4.07 -5.84
N SER A 26 20.40 4.94 -5.75
CA SER A 26 19.20 4.73 -4.94
C SER A 26 18.06 5.56 -5.48
N ALA A 27 16.84 5.10 -5.25
CA ALA A 27 15.63 5.88 -5.51
C ALA A 27 14.60 5.63 -4.42
N THR A 28 13.86 6.69 -4.07
CA THR A 28 12.69 6.65 -3.20
C THR A 28 11.47 7.00 -4.02
N PHE A 29 10.55 6.08 -4.11
CA PHE A 29 9.27 6.24 -4.81
C PHE A 29 8.21 6.63 -3.79
N THR A 30 7.50 7.72 -4.05
CA THR A 30 6.41 8.20 -3.19
C THR A 30 5.15 8.48 -4.02
N PRO A 31 3.97 8.64 -3.41
CA PRO A 31 2.79 9.08 -4.15
C PRO A 31 2.83 10.58 -4.50
N GLY A 32 3.97 11.25 -4.31
CA GLY A 32 4.06 12.72 -4.39
C GLY A 32 3.29 13.37 -3.24
N SER A 33 2.52 14.41 -3.54
CA SER A 33 1.61 15.04 -2.56
C SER A 33 0.23 14.38 -2.50
N ASN A 34 0.02 13.28 -3.25
CA ASN A 34 -1.29 12.67 -3.37
C ASN A 34 -1.65 11.84 -2.12
N THR A 35 -2.89 11.96 -1.70
CA THR A 35 -3.48 11.21 -0.58
C THR A 35 -4.90 10.79 -0.95
N GLY A 36 -5.37 9.70 -0.39
CA GLY A 36 -6.73 9.21 -0.63
C GLY A 36 -6.77 7.99 -1.52
N HIS A 37 -7.87 7.82 -2.26
CA HIS A 37 -8.15 6.54 -2.91
C HIS A 37 -7.58 6.37 -4.33
N ASP A 38 -7.20 7.45 -5.01
CA ASP A 38 -6.65 7.39 -6.35
C ASP A 38 -5.12 7.44 -6.34
N GLY A 39 -4.50 6.76 -7.29
CA GLY A 39 -3.05 6.79 -7.44
C GLY A 39 -2.55 8.10 -8.07
N PRO A 40 -1.25 8.41 -7.93
CA PRO A 40 -0.67 9.64 -8.46
C PRO A 40 -0.65 9.66 -9.99
N SER A 41 -0.78 10.85 -10.56
CA SER A 41 -0.42 11.12 -11.95
C SER A 41 1.09 10.97 -12.17
N LEU A 42 1.52 10.91 -13.42
CA LEU A 42 2.96 10.88 -13.76
C LEU A 42 3.70 12.13 -13.22
N THR A 43 3.06 13.29 -13.27
CA THR A 43 3.66 14.53 -12.75
C THR A 43 3.86 14.49 -11.24
N GLU A 44 2.86 14.04 -10.50
CA GLU A 44 2.95 13.89 -9.03
C GLU A 44 3.97 12.82 -8.63
N ALA A 45 3.97 11.67 -9.30
CA ALA A 45 4.95 10.62 -9.07
C ALA A 45 6.39 11.11 -9.31
N ARG A 46 6.64 11.85 -10.41
CA ARG A 46 7.94 12.47 -10.70
C ARG A 46 8.35 13.52 -9.68
N ALA A 47 7.42 14.30 -9.18
CA ALA A 47 7.69 15.29 -8.14
C ALA A 47 8.10 14.63 -6.81
N GLY A 48 7.48 13.50 -6.48
CA GLY A 48 7.79 12.75 -5.27
C GLY A 48 9.00 11.82 -5.37
N LEU A 49 9.53 11.59 -6.58
CA LEU A 49 10.66 10.70 -6.81
C LEU A 49 11.99 11.36 -6.41
N ALA A 50 12.69 10.78 -5.45
CA ALA A 50 13.94 11.29 -4.90
C ALA A 50 15.05 10.22 -4.90
N GLY A 51 16.29 10.65 -4.78
CA GLY A 51 17.47 9.77 -4.71
C GLY A 51 18.64 10.26 -5.54
N THR A 52 19.78 9.59 -5.41
CA THR A 52 21.01 9.97 -6.13
C THR A 52 20.92 9.59 -7.60
N GLY A 53 21.11 10.57 -8.49
CA GLY A 53 21.07 10.37 -9.96
C GLY A 53 19.66 10.31 -10.56
N VAL A 54 18.59 10.43 -9.77
CA VAL A 54 17.19 10.33 -10.23
C VAL A 54 16.85 11.36 -11.31
N SER A 55 17.41 12.58 -11.25
CA SER A 55 17.18 13.64 -12.24
C SER A 55 17.59 13.24 -13.67
N ALA A 56 18.53 12.33 -13.81
CA ALA A 56 19.03 11.89 -15.12
C ALA A 56 18.04 11.00 -15.87
N TRP A 57 17.11 10.33 -15.19
CA TRP A 57 16.23 9.33 -15.81
C TRP A 57 14.73 9.52 -15.54
N LYS A 58 14.34 10.18 -14.45
CA LYS A 58 12.93 10.29 -14.05
C LYS A 58 12.00 10.94 -15.08
N ASN A 59 12.55 11.77 -15.97
CA ASN A 59 11.79 12.45 -17.02
C ASN A 59 11.74 11.67 -18.34
N ASN A 60 12.50 10.58 -18.46
CA ASN A 60 12.45 9.71 -19.62
C ASN A 60 11.36 8.63 -19.42
N THR A 61 10.31 8.66 -20.24
CA THR A 61 9.17 7.74 -20.13
C THR A 61 9.53 6.28 -20.42
N SER A 62 10.66 6.02 -21.08
CA SER A 62 11.20 4.66 -21.25
C SER A 62 11.80 4.08 -19.96
N TYR A 63 12.17 4.93 -19.00
CA TYR A 63 12.78 4.52 -17.75
C TYR A 63 11.87 4.70 -16.54
N PHE A 64 10.96 5.69 -16.58
CA PHE A 64 9.98 5.94 -15.54
C PHE A 64 8.67 6.46 -16.12
N ASN A 65 7.59 5.74 -15.82
CA ASN A 65 6.24 6.08 -16.25
C ASN A 65 5.23 5.72 -15.16
N THR A 66 3.94 6.01 -15.38
CA THR A 66 2.84 5.57 -14.52
C THR A 66 1.71 4.97 -15.35
N SER A 67 1.02 4.00 -14.78
CA SER A 67 -0.22 3.44 -15.32
C SER A 67 -1.22 3.31 -14.18
N ASN A 68 -2.34 4.01 -14.24
CA ASN A 68 -3.36 4.04 -13.18
C ASN A 68 -2.76 4.29 -11.77
N GLY A 69 -1.81 5.24 -11.67
CA GLY A 69 -1.11 5.54 -10.42
C GLY A 69 -0.01 4.56 -10.00
N ILE A 70 0.12 3.44 -10.68
CA ILE A 70 1.21 2.47 -10.45
C ILE A 70 2.45 2.96 -11.19
N GLN A 71 3.56 3.12 -10.47
CA GLN A 71 4.82 3.61 -11.00
C GLN A 71 5.58 2.46 -11.68
N LEU A 72 6.02 2.69 -12.90
CA LEU A 72 6.74 1.74 -13.74
C LEU A 72 8.20 2.16 -13.83
N TRP A 73 9.10 1.38 -13.26
CA TRP A 73 10.54 1.67 -13.26
C TRP A 73 11.29 0.60 -14.04
N THR A 74 12.14 1.04 -14.97
CA THR A 74 13.03 0.16 -15.74
C THR A 74 14.32 -0.05 -15.00
N VAL A 75 14.69 -1.29 -14.77
CA VAL A 75 15.95 -1.70 -14.10
C VAL A 75 17.15 -1.27 -14.93
N PRO A 76 18.08 -0.45 -14.40
CA PRO A 76 19.20 0.07 -15.19
C PRO A 76 20.29 -0.95 -15.50
N ALA A 77 20.54 -1.92 -14.61
CA ALA A 77 21.63 -2.89 -14.75
C ALA A 77 21.28 -4.20 -14.05
N ASN A 78 21.95 -5.30 -14.48
CA ASN A 78 21.86 -6.56 -13.75
C ASN A 78 22.45 -6.40 -12.35
N GLY A 79 21.79 -6.96 -11.34
CA GLY A 79 22.34 -6.90 -9.99
C GLY A 79 21.37 -7.32 -8.90
N THR A 80 21.87 -7.30 -7.66
CA THR A 80 21.06 -7.47 -6.47
C THR A 80 20.65 -6.11 -5.94
N TYR A 81 19.37 -5.91 -5.78
CA TYR A 81 18.76 -4.67 -5.30
C TYR A 81 18.12 -4.92 -3.93
N GLN A 82 18.42 -4.06 -2.97
CA GLN A 82 17.68 -4.03 -1.72
C GLN A 82 16.41 -3.22 -1.94
N VAL A 83 15.27 -3.83 -1.69
CA VAL A 83 13.94 -3.21 -1.79
C VAL A 83 13.36 -3.10 -0.39
N GLU A 84 12.89 -1.90 -0.05
CA GLU A 84 12.19 -1.62 1.20
C GLU A 84 10.83 -0.98 0.89
N ALA A 85 9.75 -1.58 1.39
CA ALA A 85 8.37 -1.14 1.20
C ALA A 85 7.70 -0.85 2.55
N TRP A 86 6.92 0.23 2.58
CA TRP A 86 6.18 0.68 3.75
C TRP A 86 4.70 0.77 3.42
N GLY A 87 3.84 0.08 4.18
CA GLY A 87 2.40 0.24 4.09
C GLY A 87 1.96 1.56 4.72
N ALA A 88 0.86 2.10 4.23
CA ALA A 88 0.34 3.39 4.68
C ALA A 88 -0.45 3.28 5.98
N GLN A 89 -0.55 4.38 6.71
CA GLN A 89 -1.38 4.49 7.91
C GLN A 89 -2.86 4.59 7.54
N GLY A 90 -3.73 3.97 8.34
CA GLY A 90 -5.17 4.18 8.28
C GLY A 90 -5.60 5.53 8.87
N GLY A 91 -6.77 5.98 8.48
CA GLY A 91 -7.35 7.23 8.94
C GLY A 91 -7.87 7.15 10.38
N ASP A 92 -8.10 8.32 10.95
CA ASP A 92 -8.56 8.50 12.33
C ASP A 92 -9.61 9.63 12.37
N GLU A 93 -10.84 9.28 12.68
CA GLU A 93 -12.00 10.19 12.62
C GLU A 93 -11.83 11.49 13.44
N TYR A 94 -10.99 11.47 14.46
CA TYR A 94 -10.80 12.63 15.36
C TYR A 94 -9.36 13.11 15.44
N ASN A 95 -8.48 12.74 14.51
CA ASN A 95 -7.05 13.05 14.56
C ASN A 95 -6.36 12.67 15.89
N SER A 96 -6.86 11.62 16.54
CA SER A 96 -6.39 11.17 17.85
C SER A 96 -5.16 10.25 17.78
N GLY A 97 -4.68 9.96 16.57
CA GLY A 97 -3.53 9.07 16.32
C GLY A 97 -3.84 7.59 16.47
N ARG A 98 -5.12 7.20 16.48
CA ARG A 98 -5.60 5.82 16.68
C ARG A 98 -5.70 4.99 15.40
N GLY A 99 -5.55 5.60 14.22
CA GLY A 99 -5.41 4.87 12.97
C GLY A 99 -4.19 3.95 13.00
N GLY A 100 -4.33 2.72 12.52
CA GLY A 100 -3.26 1.72 12.50
C GLY A 100 -2.11 2.18 11.62
N SER A 101 -0.88 2.00 12.07
CA SER A 101 0.33 2.23 11.26
C SER A 101 0.53 1.09 10.27
N GLY A 102 1.30 1.31 9.18
CA GLY A 102 1.65 0.27 8.24
C GLY A 102 2.70 -0.70 8.76
N ALA A 103 3.00 -1.73 7.96
CA ALA A 103 4.16 -2.58 8.12
C ALA A 103 5.32 -2.06 7.28
N ARG A 104 6.55 -2.38 7.67
CA ARG A 104 7.77 -2.19 6.90
C ARG A 104 8.34 -3.55 6.53
N MET A 105 8.61 -3.75 5.24
CA MET A 105 9.16 -5.00 4.69
C MET A 105 10.40 -4.68 3.88
N ARG A 106 11.51 -5.39 4.11
CA ARG A 106 12.76 -5.22 3.39
C ARG A 106 13.36 -6.55 2.99
N GLY A 107 13.84 -6.67 1.76
CA GLY A 107 14.52 -7.85 1.25
C GLY A 107 15.42 -7.53 0.07
N ASN A 108 16.27 -8.48 -0.33
CA ASN A 108 17.13 -8.38 -1.50
C ASN A 108 16.56 -9.21 -2.65
N PHE A 109 16.59 -8.65 -3.86
CA PHE A 109 16.06 -9.22 -5.09
C PHE A 109 17.06 -9.10 -6.24
N THR A 110 17.17 -10.12 -7.08
CA THR A 110 17.98 -10.05 -8.30
C THR A 110 17.11 -9.58 -9.46
N PHE A 111 17.56 -8.52 -10.12
CA PHE A 111 16.93 -7.96 -11.32
C PHE A 111 17.87 -7.98 -12.50
N ILE A 112 17.28 -7.97 -13.70
CA ILE A 112 17.97 -7.94 -14.99
C ILE A 112 17.73 -6.57 -15.63
N SER A 113 18.77 -6.01 -16.26
CA SER A 113 18.69 -4.74 -17.00
C SER A 113 17.56 -4.76 -18.03
N GLY A 114 16.77 -3.70 -18.06
CA GLY A 114 15.60 -3.57 -18.94
C GLY A 114 14.30 -4.18 -18.42
N GLU A 115 14.33 -4.96 -17.31
CA GLU A 115 13.07 -5.38 -16.67
C GLU A 115 12.27 -4.17 -16.18
N VAL A 116 10.95 -4.21 -16.34
CA VAL A 116 10.04 -3.20 -15.78
C VAL A 116 9.48 -3.71 -14.45
N ILE A 117 9.74 -2.96 -13.40
CA ILE A 117 9.22 -3.21 -12.06
C ILE A 117 8.04 -2.26 -11.82
N SER A 118 6.90 -2.85 -11.47
CA SER A 118 5.70 -2.11 -11.06
C SER A 118 5.76 -1.83 -9.57
N ILE A 119 5.57 -0.56 -9.19
CA ILE A 119 5.65 -0.07 -7.82
C ILE A 119 4.35 0.69 -7.53
N LEU A 120 3.47 0.09 -6.74
CA LEU A 120 2.30 0.72 -6.19
C LEU A 120 2.65 1.19 -4.78
N VAL A 121 2.73 2.50 -4.58
CA VAL A 121 3.01 3.09 -3.26
C VAL A 121 1.68 3.36 -2.56
N GLY A 122 1.46 2.69 -1.42
CA GLY A 122 0.28 2.88 -0.60
C GLY A 122 0.13 4.32 -0.13
N GLN A 123 -1.11 4.81 -0.09
CA GLN A 123 -1.43 6.14 0.39
C GLN A 123 -2.19 6.07 1.71
N HIS A 124 -2.05 7.13 2.51
CA HIS A 124 -2.92 7.35 3.64
C HIS A 124 -4.38 7.39 3.23
N ALA A 125 -5.23 6.81 4.03
CA ALA A 125 -6.59 7.27 4.10
C ALA A 125 -6.63 8.75 4.56
N ASN A 126 -7.73 9.44 4.32
CA ASN A 126 -7.90 10.79 4.86
C ASN A 126 -7.75 10.74 6.41
N LEU A 127 -6.75 11.45 6.94
CA LEU A 127 -6.37 11.38 8.36
C LEU A 127 -7.46 11.85 9.34
N SER A 128 -8.38 12.69 8.88
CA SER A 128 -9.51 13.17 9.68
C SER A 128 -10.75 12.26 9.57
N ARG A 129 -10.61 11.09 8.96
CA ARG A 129 -11.68 10.13 8.68
C ARG A 129 -11.15 8.70 8.86
N ASN A 130 -12.03 7.74 8.89
CA ASN A 130 -11.78 6.37 9.31
C ASN A 130 -11.52 5.35 8.18
N GLY A 131 -11.03 5.77 7.02
CA GLY A 131 -10.64 4.85 5.95
C GLY A 131 -9.39 4.01 6.29
N GLY A 132 -9.26 2.83 5.71
CA GLY A 132 -8.07 1.99 5.84
C GLY A 132 -6.89 2.52 5.01
N GLY A 133 -5.66 2.36 5.48
CA GLY A 133 -4.45 2.71 4.74
C GLY A 133 -4.16 1.74 3.59
N GLY A 134 -3.57 2.22 2.50
CA GLY A 134 -3.17 1.39 1.37
C GLY A 134 -1.92 0.56 1.63
N GLY A 135 -1.85 -0.62 1.04
CA GLY A 135 -0.62 -1.40 0.97
C GLY A 135 0.35 -0.88 -0.08
N THR A 136 1.64 -1.12 0.11
CA THR A 136 2.68 -0.87 -0.90
C THR A 136 3.10 -2.19 -1.51
N PHE A 137 3.17 -2.23 -2.85
CA PHE A 137 3.48 -3.45 -3.60
C PHE A 137 4.60 -3.18 -4.61
N VAL A 138 5.53 -4.13 -4.71
CA VAL A 138 6.55 -4.18 -5.76
C VAL A 138 6.45 -5.53 -6.45
N TYR A 139 6.33 -5.52 -7.79
CA TYR A 139 6.09 -6.73 -8.56
C TYR A 139 6.54 -6.58 -10.02
N LYS A 140 6.79 -7.69 -10.71
CA LYS A 140 7.13 -7.72 -12.15
C LYS A 140 5.88 -7.74 -13.03
N THR A 141 4.88 -8.53 -12.67
CA THR A 141 3.62 -8.64 -13.39
C THR A 141 2.46 -8.83 -12.41
N ALA A 142 1.33 -8.21 -12.70
CA ALA A 142 0.11 -8.33 -11.90
C ALA A 142 -0.51 -9.73 -11.92
N THR A 143 -0.14 -10.58 -12.89
CA THR A 143 -0.62 -11.95 -12.99
C THR A 143 0.19 -12.96 -12.18
N SER A 144 1.33 -12.57 -11.58
CA SER A 144 2.13 -13.43 -10.71
C SER A 144 1.32 -13.93 -9.51
N THR A 145 1.55 -15.16 -9.09
CA THR A 145 0.94 -15.72 -7.88
C THR A 145 1.28 -14.90 -6.64
N TYR A 146 2.52 -14.39 -6.58
CA TYR A 146 3.02 -13.56 -5.49
C TYR A 146 3.62 -12.26 -6.02
N PRO A 147 3.52 -11.14 -5.29
CA PRO A 147 4.37 -9.97 -5.54
C PRO A 147 5.82 -10.29 -5.16
N LEU A 148 6.78 -9.45 -5.52
CA LEU A 148 8.13 -9.52 -4.98
C LEU A 148 8.12 -9.18 -3.49
N ILE A 149 7.47 -8.08 -3.15
CA ILE A 149 7.27 -7.61 -1.79
C ILE A 149 5.93 -6.88 -1.70
N ALA A 150 5.23 -7.05 -0.58
CA ALA A 150 4.04 -6.29 -0.23
C ALA A 150 4.11 -5.91 1.24
N ALA A 151 3.94 -4.63 1.55
CA ALA A 151 3.84 -4.11 2.91
C ALA A 151 2.39 -3.72 3.21
N GLY A 152 1.80 -4.33 4.22
CA GLY A 152 0.41 -4.12 4.60
C GLY A 152 0.15 -2.75 5.22
N GLY A 153 -0.92 -2.09 4.82
CA GLY A 153 -1.43 -0.87 5.42
C GLY A 153 -2.13 -1.11 6.75
N GLY A 154 -2.23 -0.08 7.57
CA GLY A 154 -2.98 -0.10 8.82
C GLY A 154 -4.48 0.06 8.59
N GLY A 155 -5.30 -0.42 9.52
CA GLY A 155 -6.74 -0.19 9.51
C GLY A 155 -7.11 1.23 9.91
N GLY A 156 -8.29 1.70 9.49
CA GLY A 156 -8.88 2.96 9.94
C GLY A 156 -9.55 2.81 11.31
N TRP A 157 -9.48 3.84 12.14
CA TRP A 157 -10.15 3.86 13.43
C TRP A 157 -11.55 4.48 13.31
N GLY A 158 -12.56 3.83 13.89
CA GLY A 158 -13.94 4.30 13.94
C GLY A 158 -14.44 4.43 15.38
N SER A 159 -15.58 5.06 15.55
CA SER A 159 -16.18 5.44 16.85
C SER A 159 -16.59 4.26 17.74
N SER A 160 -16.57 3.03 17.25
CA SER A 160 -16.95 1.82 18.01
C SER A 160 -15.95 1.37 19.09
N GLY A 161 -14.91 2.16 19.37
CA GLY A 161 -14.05 2.03 20.55
C GLY A 161 -12.89 1.05 20.44
N SER A 162 -12.72 0.32 19.36
CA SER A 162 -11.57 -0.54 19.15
C SER A 162 -10.46 0.21 18.43
N ASN A 163 -9.23 0.19 18.96
CA ASN A 163 -8.08 0.73 18.25
C ASN A 163 -7.88 0.00 16.92
N ALA A 164 -7.58 0.74 15.86
CA ALA A 164 -7.26 0.14 14.57
C ALA A 164 -5.98 -0.70 14.67
N SER A 165 -5.96 -1.84 13.98
CA SER A 165 -4.76 -2.70 13.97
C SER A 165 -3.72 -2.17 13.00
N HIS A 166 -2.45 -2.35 13.37
CA HIS A 166 -1.31 -2.09 12.49
C HIS A 166 -1.24 -3.10 11.35
N GLY A 167 -0.62 -2.71 10.24
CA GLY A 167 -0.17 -3.63 9.21
C GLY A 167 0.74 -4.70 9.81
N ARG A 168 0.60 -5.94 9.36
CA ARG A 168 1.26 -7.12 9.92
C ARG A 168 2.42 -7.56 9.05
N THR A 169 3.47 -8.11 9.64
CA THR A 169 4.58 -8.73 8.90
C THR A 169 4.27 -10.14 8.41
N SER A 170 3.23 -10.78 8.96
CA SER A 170 2.72 -12.07 8.49
C SER A 170 1.82 -11.91 7.27
N THR A 171 1.60 -12.99 6.51
CA THR A 171 0.81 -12.97 5.28
C THR A 171 -0.70 -12.82 5.47
N GLY A 172 -1.23 -13.17 6.63
CA GLY A 172 -2.66 -13.02 6.95
C GLY A 172 -3.03 -11.61 7.40
N GLY A 173 -4.16 -11.10 6.95
CA GLY A 173 -4.75 -9.86 7.47
C GLY A 173 -5.18 -9.97 8.93
N GLY A 174 -5.41 -8.82 9.57
CA GLY A 174 -5.90 -8.70 10.93
C GLY A 174 -7.39 -8.39 10.99
N THR A 175 -7.99 -8.74 12.11
CA THR A 175 -9.35 -8.34 12.48
C THR A 175 -9.29 -7.49 13.74
N THR A 176 -10.29 -6.64 13.93
CA THR A 176 -10.63 -6.00 15.20
C THR A 176 -12.04 -6.41 15.60
N TYR A 177 -12.53 -5.96 16.72
CA TYR A 177 -13.91 -6.20 17.17
C TYR A 177 -14.29 -7.70 17.23
N GLY A 178 -13.64 -8.45 18.12
CA GLY A 178 -14.05 -9.83 18.49
C GLY A 178 -13.97 -10.87 17.37
N GLY A 179 -13.27 -10.61 16.26
CA GLY A 179 -13.12 -11.55 15.16
C GLY A 179 -14.36 -11.72 14.27
N SER A 180 -15.38 -10.88 14.44
CA SER A 180 -16.67 -11.04 13.73
C SER A 180 -16.58 -10.80 12.21
N TYR A 181 -15.49 -10.20 11.72
CA TYR A 181 -15.33 -9.90 10.30
C TYR A 181 -14.00 -10.45 9.79
N ALA A 182 -14.08 -11.41 8.88
CA ALA A 182 -12.92 -12.16 8.42
C ALA A 182 -11.94 -11.25 7.66
N SER A 183 -10.68 -11.26 8.11
CA SER A 183 -9.57 -10.77 7.31
C SER A 183 -9.26 -11.71 6.15
N GLY A 184 -8.59 -11.20 5.13
CA GLY A 184 -8.07 -12.00 4.03
C GLY A 184 -6.94 -12.93 4.46
N SER A 185 -6.77 -14.01 3.72
CA SER A 185 -5.66 -14.95 3.83
C SER A 185 -5.21 -15.40 2.44
N GLY A 186 -3.96 -15.85 2.31
CA GLY A 186 -3.45 -16.39 1.04
C GLY A 186 -3.47 -15.40 -0.13
N GLY A 187 -3.40 -14.11 0.13
CA GLY A 187 -3.45 -13.07 -0.89
C GLY A 187 -4.85 -12.53 -1.21
N ASN A 188 -5.89 -12.99 -0.52
CA ASN A 188 -7.26 -12.52 -0.74
C ASN A 188 -7.57 -11.25 0.06
N GLY A 189 -8.55 -10.49 -0.41
CA GLY A 189 -9.13 -9.36 0.30
C GLY A 189 -9.88 -9.79 1.57
N GLY A 190 -10.07 -8.84 2.47
CA GLY A 190 -10.88 -9.04 3.66
C GLY A 190 -12.38 -9.01 3.36
N ASN A 191 -13.16 -9.43 4.34
CA ASN A 191 -14.62 -9.43 4.31
C ASN A 191 -15.21 -8.39 5.25
N THR A 192 -16.43 -7.99 4.95
CA THR A 192 -17.27 -7.13 5.79
C THR A 192 -18.67 -7.73 5.93
N ALA A 193 -19.36 -7.43 7.03
CA ALA A 193 -20.79 -7.71 7.11
C ALA A 193 -21.57 -6.72 6.22
N THR A 194 -22.50 -7.22 5.46
CA THR A 194 -23.40 -6.39 4.64
C THR A 194 -24.34 -5.55 5.52
N ASN A 195 -24.49 -4.25 5.20
CA ASN A 195 -25.46 -3.32 5.80
C ASN A 195 -25.36 -3.11 7.32
N SER A 196 -24.17 -3.13 7.91
CA SER A 196 -23.99 -3.03 9.37
C SER A 196 -23.46 -1.67 9.87
N GLY A 197 -23.35 -0.67 9.02
CA GLY A 197 -22.73 0.62 9.40
C GLY A 197 -21.21 0.58 9.46
N TRP A 198 -20.59 -0.55 9.15
CA TRP A 198 -19.15 -0.77 9.17
C TRP A 198 -18.49 -0.33 7.87
N GLY A 199 -17.17 -0.08 7.92
CA GLY A 199 -16.38 0.26 6.74
C GLY A 199 -16.24 -0.90 5.75
N GLY A 200 -15.68 -0.62 4.58
CA GLY A 200 -15.24 -1.63 3.63
C GLY A 200 -14.01 -2.39 4.12
N ALA A 201 -13.84 -3.62 3.68
CA ALA A 201 -12.62 -4.38 3.93
C ALA A 201 -11.48 -3.98 3.00
N GLY A 202 -10.25 -4.20 3.41
CA GLY A 202 -9.06 -4.00 2.58
C GLY A 202 -8.90 -5.04 1.50
N SER A 203 -8.32 -4.68 0.36
CA SER A 203 -8.00 -5.62 -0.71
C SER A 203 -6.76 -6.45 -0.41
N GLY A 204 -6.70 -7.63 -1.00
CA GLY A 204 -5.50 -8.46 -1.07
C GLY A 204 -4.73 -8.28 -2.38
N TRP A 205 -3.69 -9.07 -2.56
CA TRP A 205 -2.95 -9.16 -3.82
C TRP A 205 -3.81 -9.77 -4.93
N LEU A 206 -4.61 -10.81 -4.61
CA LEU A 206 -5.37 -11.60 -5.57
C LEU A 206 -6.79 -11.08 -5.80
N THR A 207 -7.46 -10.63 -4.76
CA THR A 207 -8.88 -10.23 -4.83
C THR A 207 -9.14 -8.89 -4.16
N ASN A 208 -10.21 -8.23 -4.60
CA ASN A 208 -10.72 -7.02 -3.99
C ASN A 208 -11.19 -7.29 -2.56
N GLY A 209 -11.21 -6.25 -1.73
CA GLY A 209 -11.91 -6.27 -0.47
C GLY A 209 -13.42 -6.15 -0.70
N THR A 210 -14.23 -6.59 0.26
CA THR A 210 -15.69 -6.47 0.14
C THR A 210 -16.18 -5.09 0.58
N SER A 211 -17.32 -4.66 0.00
CA SER A 211 -18.01 -3.43 0.37
C SER A 211 -18.86 -3.62 1.62
N GLY A 212 -18.90 -2.64 2.50
CA GLY A 212 -19.87 -2.53 3.60
C GLY A 212 -21.28 -2.08 3.16
N GLY A 213 -21.63 -2.29 1.89
CA GLY A 213 -22.90 -1.84 1.32
C GLY A 213 -22.92 -0.31 1.15
N SER A 214 -23.94 0.35 1.73
CA SER A 214 -24.07 1.80 1.67
C SER A 214 -23.15 2.56 2.64
N TYR A 215 -22.28 1.90 3.41
CA TYR A 215 -21.52 2.52 4.49
C TYR A 215 -20.03 2.68 4.20
N GLY A 216 -19.37 1.67 3.64
CA GLY A 216 -17.96 1.74 3.30
C GLY A 216 -17.66 1.07 1.96
N GLY A 217 -16.97 1.78 1.07
CA GLY A 217 -16.73 1.34 -0.31
C GLY A 217 -15.78 0.16 -0.43
N GLN A 218 -16.00 -0.61 -1.48
CA GLN A 218 -15.10 -1.67 -1.92
C GLN A 218 -13.72 -1.10 -2.27
N SER A 219 -12.69 -1.80 -1.87
CA SER A 219 -11.31 -1.55 -2.26
C SER A 219 -10.84 -2.52 -3.36
N TYR A 220 -9.90 -2.08 -4.17
CA TYR A 220 -9.46 -2.83 -5.34
C TYR A 220 -8.05 -3.37 -5.18
N ALA A 221 -7.85 -4.63 -5.57
CA ALA A 221 -6.54 -5.27 -5.61
C ALA A 221 -5.59 -4.53 -6.58
N PRO A 222 -4.25 -4.60 -6.40
CA PRO A 222 -3.29 -4.05 -7.36
C PRO A 222 -3.52 -4.50 -8.80
N ARG A 223 -3.98 -5.73 -8.99
CA ARG A 223 -4.37 -6.29 -10.30
C ARG A 223 -5.54 -5.57 -10.95
N ASN A 224 -6.39 -4.95 -10.14
CA ASN A 224 -7.58 -4.21 -10.54
C ASN A 224 -7.41 -2.69 -10.35
N GLY A 225 -6.15 -2.21 -10.37
CA GLY A 225 -5.81 -0.80 -10.31
C GLY A 225 -5.45 -0.26 -8.92
N GLY A 226 -5.67 -1.02 -7.84
CA GLY A 226 -5.24 -0.64 -6.49
C GLY A 226 -6.01 0.51 -5.84
N THR A 227 -7.11 0.97 -6.45
CA THR A 227 -7.93 2.07 -5.93
C THR A 227 -8.47 1.74 -4.54
N GLY A 228 -8.42 2.71 -3.64
CA GLY A 228 -9.02 2.60 -2.31
C GLY A 228 -10.55 2.63 -2.34
N GLY A 229 -11.18 2.21 -1.26
CA GLY A 229 -12.64 2.21 -1.13
C GLY A 229 -13.22 3.61 -1.04
N ASN A 230 -14.35 3.84 -1.71
CA ASN A 230 -15.08 5.10 -1.63
C ASN A 230 -15.67 5.35 -0.25
N GLN A 231 -15.87 6.62 0.09
CA GLN A 231 -16.75 7.03 1.18
C GLN A 231 -18.22 6.98 0.72
N PHE A 232 -19.11 6.66 1.66
CA PHE A 232 -20.56 6.72 1.43
C PHE A 232 -21.26 7.58 2.49
N VAL A 233 -22.42 7.16 2.97
CA VAL A 233 -23.20 7.88 4.00
C VAL A 233 -22.38 8.07 5.29
N CYS A 234 -22.78 9.02 6.12
CA CYS A 234 -22.16 9.39 7.40
C CYS A 234 -20.81 10.12 7.30
N GLY A 235 -20.34 10.46 6.08
CA GLY A 235 -19.08 11.17 5.93
C GLY A 235 -17.84 10.37 6.35
N GLY A 236 -17.89 9.05 6.24
CA GLY A 236 -16.71 8.18 6.38
C GLY A 236 -15.59 8.57 5.40
N GLY A 237 -14.35 8.18 5.69
CA GLY A 237 -13.20 8.52 4.85
C GLY A 237 -13.02 7.59 3.67
N TYR A 238 -12.43 8.11 2.59
CA TYR A 238 -11.87 7.25 1.53
C TYR A 238 -10.79 6.34 2.10
N GLY A 239 -10.72 5.10 1.63
CA GLY A 239 -9.56 4.24 1.82
C GLY A 239 -8.37 4.73 1.00
N GLY A 240 -7.15 4.44 1.44
CA GLY A 240 -5.93 4.81 0.73
C GLY A 240 -5.70 3.98 -0.55
N PHE A 241 -5.16 4.60 -1.60
CA PHE A 241 -4.61 3.90 -2.77
C PHE A 241 -3.65 2.78 -2.33
N GLY A 242 -3.73 1.64 -2.94
CA GLY A 242 -3.12 0.41 -2.47
C GLY A 242 -4.13 -0.48 -1.75
N GLY A 243 -5.42 -0.27 -2.01
CA GLY A 243 -6.50 -1.16 -1.62
C GLY A 243 -6.99 -1.01 -0.19
N GLY A 244 -6.83 0.14 0.44
CA GLY A 244 -7.48 0.42 1.72
C GLY A 244 -9.00 0.50 1.57
N GLY A 245 -9.76 -0.07 2.51
CA GLY A 245 -11.23 -0.03 2.52
C GLY A 245 -11.79 1.33 2.93
N GLY A 246 -12.93 1.74 2.38
CA GLY A 246 -13.64 2.98 2.77
C GLY A 246 -14.16 2.91 4.21
N GLY A 247 -14.14 4.03 4.92
CA GLY A 247 -14.69 4.15 6.27
C GLY A 247 -16.20 4.12 6.29
N GLY A 248 -16.78 3.58 7.34
CA GLY A 248 -18.21 3.53 7.62
C GLY A 248 -18.66 4.47 8.73
N CYS A 249 -19.94 4.42 9.11
CA CYS A 249 -20.53 5.26 10.16
C CYS A 249 -19.94 4.96 11.56
N ASN A 250 -19.75 3.70 11.87
CA ASN A 250 -19.36 3.24 13.21
C ASN A 250 -17.97 2.57 13.21
N GLY A 251 -17.52 2.08 12.07
CA GLY A 251 -16.28 1.32 11.97
C GLY A 251 -15.36 1.79 10.88
N GLY A 252 -14.07 1.65 11.12
CA GLY A 252 -13.03 1.99 10.17
C GLY A 252 -12.91 1.00 9.00
N GLY A 253 -12.31 1.45 7.90
CA GLY A 253 -11.96 0.59 6.77
C GLY A 253 -10.79 -0.34 7.09
N GLY A 254 -10.74 -1.51 6.46
CA GLY A 254 -9.60 -2.42 6.54
C GLY A 254 -8.40 -1.96 5.72
N GLY A 255 -7.17 -2.20 6.18
CA GLY A 255 -5.96 -1.91 5.44
C GLY A 255 -5.79 -2.80 4.20
N GLY A 256 -5.23 -2.24 3.11
CA GLY A 256 -4.80 -2.98 1.91
C GLY A 256 -3.43 -3.61 2.09
N GLY A 257 -3.15 -4.76 1.47
CA GLY A 257 -1.87 -5.44 1.57
C GLY A 257 -1.84 -6.79 0.86
N TYR A 258 -0.85 -7.66 1.18
CA TYR A 258 -0.84 -9.00 0.58
C TYR A 258 -2.15 -9.73 0.84
N SER A 259 -2.63 -9.75 2.09
CA SER A 259 -3.99 -10.15 2.41
C SER A 259 -4.68 -8.99 3.12
N GLY A 260 -5.89 -8.66 2.67
CA GLY A 260 -6.63 -7.50 3.15
C GLY A 260 -7.04 -7.60 4.62
N GLY A 261 -7.06 -6.47 5.33
CA GLY A 261 -7.65 -6.37 6.66
C GLY A 261 -9.18 -6.45 6.61
N GLY A 262 -9.78 -7.02 7.65
CA GLY A 262 -11.24 -7.01 7.82
C GLY A 262 -11.76 -5.59 8.06
N CYS A 263 -13.04 -5.34 7.82
CA CYS A 263 -13.67 -4.07 8.21
C CYS A 263 -13.54 -3.84 9.73
N SER A 264 -13.92 -2.68 10.21
CA SER A 264 -13.71 -2.22 11.60
C SER A 264 -12.24 -2.03 11.99
N GLY A 265 -11.41 -1.68 11.02
CA GLY A 265 -10.03 -1.26 11.28
C GLY A 265 -9.00 -2.40 11.35
N GLY A 266 -9.25 -3.54 10.70
CA GLY A 266 -8.25 -4.59 10.57
C GLY A 266 -7.04 -4.14 9.75
N GLY A 267 -5.81 -4.36 10.24
CA GLY A 267 -4.58 -4.12 9.47
C GLY A 267 -4.32 -5.24 8.45
N ALA A 268 -3.68 -4.92 7.34
CA ALA A 268 -3.40 -5.88 6.29
C ALA A 268 -2.17 -6.75 6.56
N GLY A 269 -2.13 -7.94 5.95
CA GLY A 269 -0.95 -8.80 5.90
C GLY A 269 0.08 -8.35 4.88
N SER A 270 1.30 -8.81 5.05
CA SER A 270 2.44 -8.51 4.16
C SER A 270 3.01 -9.78 3.54
N TYR A 271 3.85 -9.61 2.51
CA TYR A 271 4.61 -10.68 1.87
C TYR A 271 6.01 -10.19 1.53
N ASN A 272 7.00 -11.02 1.71
CA ASN A 272 8.38 -10.73 1.33
C ASN A 272 9.01 -11.99 0.73
N GLY A 273 9.23 -11.99 -0.58
CA GLY A 273 9.90 -13.08 -1.31
C GLY A 273 11.41 -12.90 -1.44
N GLY A 274 12.00 -11.84 -0.87
CA GLY A 274 13.42 -11.55 -0.95
C GLY A 274 14.28 -12.36 0.03
N THR A 275 15.59 -12.29 -0.16
CA THR A 275 16.58 -12.78 0.80
C THR A 275 16.99 -11.66 1.78
N ASN A 276 17.73 -11.97 2.84
CA ASN A 276 18.18 -11.00 3.87
C ASN A 276 17.05 -10.09 4.38
N GLN A 277 15.95 -10.70 4.74
CA GLN A 277 14.74 -9.99 5.15
C GLN A 277 14.90 -9.25 6.48
N SER A 278 14.28 -8.07 6.58
CA SER A 278 14.11 -7.30 7.81
C SER A 278 12.73 -6.67 7.80
N ASN A 279 11.83 -7.16 8.63
CA ASN A 279 10.42 -6.79 8.62
C ASN A 279 10.00 -6.28 10.00
N SER A 280 9.14 -5.26 10.07
CA SER A 280 8.58 -4.72 11.32
C SER A 280 7.14 -4.25 11.12
N THR A 281 6.37 -4.23 12.19
CA THR A 281 4.99 -3.74 12.23
C THR A 281 4.90 -2.41 12.99
N GLY A 282 3.82 -1.66 12.80
CA GLY A 282 3.54 -0.47 13.58
C GLY A 282 4.48 0.71 13.30
N VAL A 283 5.05 0.79 12.10
CA VAL A 283 5.93 1.89 11.70
C VAL A 283 5.14 3.04 11.08
N LYS A 284 5.59 4.27 11.41
CA LYS A 284 5.00 5.53 10.91
C LYS A 284 6.03 6.31 10.11
#